data_ab2be69eba222553be2925223588a91c
#
_entry.id   ab2be69eba222553be2925223588a91c
#
_cell.length_a   1.000
_cell.length_b   1.000
_cell.length_c   1.000
_cell.angle_alpha   90.00
_cell.angle_beta   90.00
_cell.angle_gamma   90.00
#
_symmetry.space_group_name_H-M   'P 1'
#
loop_
_entity.id
_entity.type
_entity.pdbx_description
1 polymer ?
#
loop_
_entity_poly.entity_id
_entity_poly.type
_entity_poly.pdbx_seq_one_letter_code
_entity_poly.pdbx_strand_id
1 'polypeptide(L)'
;MTVTDVLKIDVAVIGAGPAGLMAAEVLAKGGARVTVFDAMPSAARKFLMAGRGGLNLTHSEPLPDFLARYGAAEARLVPAIASFTPGDLRAWSEALGQPTFIGSSGRVFPEAFKASPLLRAWLRLLSEQGVTFAFRHRWTGWNADGALKFETPDGPRLVAAKATVLALGGGSWAKLGSDAAWVDWLAAKGIAIAPLRPANVGFNVAWSDVFKDRFEGQPLKGIALSFGTQSIRGEAMITRSGIEGGAVYALSSALREVVMADGQVVLHIALRPDLSADELASKLAVPRGKQSFSNFLRKALHLSPVATGLLQEAAIAQGRQLAALPPDELGVLINAVPITLTGTAPMARAISTAGGIVFDEIDDAFMLKRLPGVFVAGEMLDWEAPTGGYLLQASFATGVAAGQGVLKYLGS
;
A
#
# COMPACT_ATOMS: atom_id res chain seq x y z
N MET A 1 -20.19 19.77 -35.43
CA MET A 1 -19.36 18.87 -34.63
C MET A 1 -18.30 18.30 -35.57
N THR A 2 -17.09 18.80 -35.48
CA THR A 2 -15.95 18.27 -36.25
C THR A 2 -15.74 16.81 -35.88
N VAL A 3 -15.68 15.93 -36.86
CA VAL A 3 -15.31 14.53 -36.70
C VAL A 3 -13.94 14.51 -36.04
N THR A 4 -13.90 14.17 -34.77
CA THR A 4 -12.64 14.06 -34.02
C THR A 4 -11.88 12.89 -34.65
N ASP A 5 -10.75 13.19 -35.27
CA ASP A 5 -9.93 12.16 -35.93
C ASP A 5 -9.51 11.12 -34.88
N VAL A 6 -9.82 9.84 -35.10
CA VAL A 6 -9.55 8.75 -34.20
C VAL A 6 -8.11 8.31 -34.40
N LEU A 7 -7.23 8.59 -33.42
CA LEU A 7 -5.85 8.13 -33.45
C LEU A 7 -5.80 6.59 -33.37
N LYS A 8 -5.19 5.95 -34.37
CA LYS A 8 -4.99 4.49 -34.40
C LYS A 8 -3.61 4.10 -33.89
N ILE A 9 -3.55 3.20 -32.93
CA ILE A 9 -2.30 2.69 -32.32
C ILE A 9 -2.34 1.18 -32.15
N ASP A 10 -1.20 0.53 -31.95
CA ASP A 10 -1.17 -0.91 -31.70
C ASP A 10 -1.58 -1.21 -30.25
N VAL A 11 -0.87 -0.69 -29.26
CA VAL A 11 -1.17 -0.95 -27.86
C VAL A 11 -1.26 0.36 -27.06
N ALA A 12 -2.37 0.51 -26.34
CA ALA A 12 -2.55 1.55 -25.32
C ALA A 12 -2.26 0.98 -23.92
N VAL A 13 -1.36 1.60 -23.16
CA VAL A 13 -1.21 1.36 -21.73
C VAL A 13 -1.76 2.56 -20.99
N ILE A 14 -2.74 2.37 -20.12
CA ILE A 14 -3.41 3.45 -19.40
C ILE A 14 -3.00 3.42 -17.93
N GLY A 15 -2.21 4.42 -17.52
CA GLY A 15 -1.56 4.51 -16.23
C GLY A 15 -0.06 4.26 -16.32
N ALA A 16 0.74 5.31 -16.09
CA ALA A 16 2.21 5.25 -16.05
C ALA A 16 2.74 4.96 -14.63
N GLY A 17 2.06 4.10 -13.88
CA GLY A 17 2.53 3.53 -12.60
C GLY A 17 3.42 2.30 -12.83
N PRO A 18 3.92 1.65 -11.74
CA PRO A 18 4.81 0.48 -11.85
C PRO A 18 4.26 -0.63 -12.75
N ALA A 19 2.99 -0.99 -12.60
CA ALA A 19 2.36 -2.04 -13.40
C ALA A 19 2.29 -1.66 -14.90
N GLY A 20 1.85 -0.44 -15.21
CA GLY A 20 1.75 0.02 -16.61
C GLY A 20 3.12 0.19 -17.28
N LEU A 21 4.11 0.74 -16.59
CA LEU A 21 5.47 0.89 -17.13
C LEU A 21 6.12 -0.48 -17.36
N MET A 22 5.89 -1.46 -16.49
CA MET A 22 6.41 -2.81 -16.67
C MET A 22 5.72 -3.52 -17.84
N ALA A 23 4.40 -3.39 -17.97
CA ALA A 23 3.68 -3.90 -19.14
C ALA A 23 4.22 -3.26 -20.44
N ALA A 24 4.45 -1.94 -20.45
CA ALA A 24 5.02 -1.24 -21.60
C ALA A 24 6.42 -1.73 -21.97
N GLU A 25 7.27 -2.04 -20.98
CA GLU A 25 8.60 -2.60 -21.21
C GLU A 25 8.54 -3.99 -21.86
N VAL A 26 7.69 -4.88 -21.32
CA VAL A 26 7.49 -6.22 -21.89
C VAL A 26 7.00 -6.14 -23.32
N LEU A 27 6.02 -5.29 -23.57
CA LEU A 27 5.43 -5.08 -24.90
C LEU A 27 6.45 -4.54 -25.92
N ALA A 28 7.24 -3.52 -25.53
CA ALA A 28 8.26 -2.95 -26.39
C ALA A 28 9.38 -3.93 -26.70
N LYS A 29 9.83 -4.70 -25.71
CA LYS A 29 10.78 -5.81 -25.91
C LYS A 29 10.25 -6.88 -26.87
N GLY A 30 8.93 -7.13 -26.85
CA GLY A 30 8.25 -8.02 -27.79
C GLY A 30 7.98 -7.42 -29.17
N GLY A 31 8.45 -6.20 -29.46
CA GLY A 31 8.33 -5.55 -30.77
C GLY A 31 7.01 -4.79 -30.99
N ALA A 32 6.14 -4.68 -30.00
CA ALA A 32 4.90 -3.93 -30.13
C ALA A 32 5.13 -2.41 -30.03
N ARG A 33 4.39 -1.61 -30.81
CA ARG A 33 4.38 -0.16 -30.70
C ARG A 33 3.45 0.26 -29.58
N VAL A 34 4.02 0.83 -28.51
CA VAL A 34 3.32 1.13 -27.26
C VAL A 34 3.18 2.64 -27.07
N THR A 35 1.96 3.07 -26.72
CA THR A 35 1.71 4.42 -26.20
C THR A 35 1.18 4.31 -24.77
N VAL A 36 1.89 4.93 -23.83
CA VAL A 36 1.49 5.02 -22.41
C VAL A 36 0.79 6.33 -22.18
N PHE A 37 -0.45 6.27 -21.71
CA PHE A 37 -1.28 7.41 -21.34
C PHE A 37 -1.34 7.56 -19.82
N ASP A 38 -1.24 8.80 -19.34
CA ASP A 38 -1.41 9.09 -17.92
C ASP A 38 -2.12 10.45 -17.71
N ALA A 39 -3.04 10.49 -16.76
CA ALA A 39 -3.76 11.71 -16.39
C ALA A 39 -2.86 12.80 -15.80
N MET A 40 -1.72 12.39 -15.23
CA MET A 40 -0.78 13.26 -14.55
C MET A 40 0.27 13.84 -15.52
N PRO A 41 0.93 14.95 -15.15
CA PRO A 41 1.96 15.56 -16.00
C PRO A 41 3.30 14.79 -16.02
N SER A 42 3.44 13.72 -15.25
CA SER A 42 4.65 12.88 -15.18
C SER A 42 4.32 11.48 -14.69
N ALA A 43 5.13 10.50 -15.11
CA ALA A 43 4.98 9.10 -14.72
C ALA A 43 5.24 8.84 -13.23
N ALA A 44 4.69 7.76 -12.72
CA ALA A 44 5.05 7.06 -11.48
C ALA A 44 5.04 7.93 -10.21
N ARG A 45 4.10 8.87 -10.10
CA ARG A 45 4.05 9.83 -8.97
C ARG A 45 3.87 9.15 -7.62
N LYS A 46 3.02 8.12 -7.52
CA LYS A 46 2.82 7.34 -6.29
C LYS A 46 4.08 6.53 -5.94
N PHE A 47 4.77 5.97 -6.94
CA PHE A 47 6.06 5.29 -6.78
C PHE A 47 7.16 6.23 -6.23
N LEU A 48 7.23 7.47 -6.74
CA LEU A 48 8.15 8.48 -6.20
C LEU A 48 7.82 8.85 -4.76
N MET A 49 6.53 8.91 -4.40
CA MET A 49 6.08 9.17 -3.02
C MET A 49 6.49 8.01 -2.10
N ALA A 50 6.29 6.77 -2.51
CA ALA A 50 6.69 5.58 -1.75
C ALA A 50 8.20 5.55 -1.45
N GLY A 51 9.02 6.13 -2.32
CA GLY A 51 10.47 6.21 -2.16
C GLY A 51 11.00 7.36 -1.29
N ARG A 52 10.16 8.17 -0.63
CA ARG A 52 10.62 9.30 0.19
C ARG A 52 11.44 8.89 1.41
N GLY A 53 11.06 7.82 2.09
CA GLY A 53 11.77 7.25 3.25
C GLY A 53 12.68 6.07 2.92
N GLY A 54 12.94 5.83 1.63
CA GLY A 54 13.62 4.64 1.12
C GLY A 54 12.68 3.80 0.26
N LEU A 55 13.04 3.55 -1.00
CA LEU A 55 12.24 2.74 -1.91
C LEU A 55 12.37 1.26 -1.57
N ASN A 56 11.37 0.70 -0.90
CA ASN A 56 11.32 -0.74 -0.66
C ASN A 56 10.73 -1.44 -1.88
N LEU A 57 11.59 -2.05 -2.72
CA LEU A 57 11.20 -2.68 -3.98
C LEU A 57 10.49 -4.02 -3.78
N THR A 58 11.08 -4.88 -2.93
CA THR A 58 10.60 -6.24 -2.66
C THR A 58 11.12 -6.72 -1.31
N HIS A 59 10.96 -8.01 -1.00
CA HIS A 59 11.43 -8.63 0.22
C HIS A 59 12.27 -9.87 -0.08
N SER A 60 13.22 -10.21 0.79
CA SER A 60 14.14 -11.32 0.61
C SER A 60 13.75 -12.61 1.33
N GLU A 61 12.57 -12.66 1.93
CA GLU A 61 12.08 -13.88 2.58
C GLU A 61 11.87 -15.01 1.56
N PRO A 62 11.86 -16.28 1.98
CA PRO A 62 11.58 -17.41 1.11
C PRO A 62 10.27 -17.23 0.33
N LEU A 63 10.24 -17.67 -0.94
CA LEU A 63 9.09 -17.42 -1.82
C LEU A 63 7.74 -17.92 -1.26
N PRO A 64 7.64 -19.07 -0.59
CA PRO A 64 6.36 -19.50 0.02
C PRO A 64 5.86 -18.53 1.09
N ASP A 65 6.75 -18.05 1.96
CA ASP A 65 6.39 -17.07 3.00
C ASP A 65 6.01 -15.73 2.38
N PHE A 66 6.72 -15.34 1.31
CA PHE A 66 6.43 -14.13 0.54
C PHE A 66 5.02 -14.19 -0.10
N LEU A 67 4.65 -15.31 -0.70
CA LEU A 67 3.36 -15.52 -1.35
C LEU A 67 2.21 -15.50 -0.34
N ALA A 68 2.40 -16.11 0.84
CA ALA A 68 1.42 -16.10 1.92
C ALA A 68 1.02 -14.68 2.39
N ARG A 69 1.85 -13.64 2.11
CA ARG A 69 1.53 -12.24 2.42
C ARG A 69 0.34 -11.67 1.64
N TYR A 70 -0.06 -12.31 0.54
CA TYR A 70 -1.22 -11.90 -0.26
C TYR A 70 -2.53 -12.53 0.22
N GLY A 71 -2.49 -13.38 1.25
CA GLY A 71 -3.68 -13.94 1.89
C GLY A 71 -4.64 -14.59 0.90
N ALA A 72 -5.90 -14.14 0.86
CA ALA A 72 -6.93 -14.70 -0.02
C ALA A 72 -6.59 -14.61 -1.52
N ALA A 73 -5.74 -13.65 -1.93
CA ALA A 73 -5.34 -13.48 -3.32
C ALA A 73 -4.08 -14.30 -3.70
N GLU A 74 -3.47 -15.03 -2.75
CA GLU A 74 -2.22 -15.78 -2.96
C GLU A 74 -2.30 -16.67 -4.21
N ALA A 75 -3.25 -17.59 -4.26
CA ALA A 75 -3.39 -18.56 -5.35
C ALA A 75 -3.55 -17.88 -6.73
N ARG A 76 -4.16 -16.69 -6.76
CA ARG A 76 -4.39 -15.92 -7.99
C ARG A 76 -3.16 -15.14 -8.45
N LEU A 77 -2.29 -14.75 -7.53
CA LEU A 77 -1.06 -13.99 -7.81
C LEU A 77 0.17 -14.89 -8.03
N VAL A 78 0.15 -16.15 -7.54
CA VAL A 78 1.26 -17.09 -7.68
C VAL A 78 1.78 -17.18 -9.12
N PRO A 79 0.97 -17.36 -10.19
CA PRO A 79 1.48 -17.47 -11.55
C PRO A 79 2.25 -16.21 -11.99
N ALA A 80 1.72 -15.02 -11.69
CA ALA A 80 2.38 -13.77 -12.05
C ALA A 80 3.69 -13.58 -11.27
N ILE A 81 3.68 -13.78 -9.94
CA ILE A 81 4.86 -13.60 -9.11
C ILE A 81 5.93 -14.67 -9.41
N ALA A 82 5.55 -15.89 -9.73
CA ALA A 82 6.48 -16.93 -10.15
C ALA A 82 7.15 -16.62 -11.51
N SER A 83 6.45 -15.91 -12.41
CA SER A 83 7.02 -15.47 -13.69
C SER A 83 7.91 -14.24 -13.58
N PHE A 84 7.82 -13.49 -12.49
CA PHE A 84 8.65 -12.32 -12.17
C PHE A 84 8.88 -12.24 -10.67
N THR A 85 9.84 -13.01 -10.18
CA THR A 85 10.13 -13.21 -8.76
C THR A 85 10.80 -11.98 -8.10
N PRO A 86 10.90 -11.94 -6.76
CA PRO A 86 11.73 -10.95 -6.06
C PRO A 86 13.20 -10.94 -6.55
N GLY A 87 13.74 -12.08 -6.93
CA GLY A 87 15.07 -12.19 -7.55
C GLY A 87 15.14 -11.52 -8.92
N ASP A 88 14.13 -11.71 -9.77
CA ASP A 88 14.05 -11.09 -11.10
C ASP A 88 13.89 -9.56 -10.98
N LEU A 89 13.11 -9.06 -10.02
CA LEU A 89 12.97 -7.63 -9.78
C LEU A 89 14.30 -6.99 -9.33
N ARG A 90 15.09 -7.69 -8.52
CA ARG A 90 16.44 -7.24 -8.15
C ARG A 90 17.36 -7.21 -9.37
N ALA A 91 17.40 -8.30 -10.14
CA ALA A 91 18.20 -8.37 -11.36
C ALA A 91 17.81 -7.29 -12.38
N TRP A 92 16.51 -7.02 -12.54
CA TRP A 92 16.02 -5.93 -13.36
C TRP A 92 16.50 -4.54 -12.87
N SER A 93 16.47 -4.29 -11.57
CA SER A 93 16.98 -3.04 -11.00
C SER A 93 18.50 -2.88 -11.24
N GLU A 94 19.27 -3.96 -11.09
CA GLU A 94 20.71 -4.00 -11.35
C GLU A 94 21.03 -3.74 -12.84
N ALA A 95 20.26 -4.34 -13.77
CA ALA A 95 20.38 -4.11 -15.20
C ALA A 95 20.12 -2.65 -15.61
N LEU A 96 19.32 -1.92 -14.82
CA LEU A 96 19.13 -0.47 -14.96
C LEU A 96 20.25 0.37 -14.31
N GLY A 97 21.32 -0.25 -13.84
CA GLY A 97 22.41 0.42 -13.13
C GLY A 97 22.02 0.89 -11.72
N GLN A 98 21.04 0.24 -11.11
CA GLN A 98 20.58 0.52 -9.76
C GLN A 98 20.69 -0.74 -8.88
N PRO A 99 21.89 -1.07 -8.38
CA PRO A 99 22.11 -2.21 -7.53
C PRO A 99 21.27 -2.13 -6.25
N THR A 100 20.97 -3.29 -5.66
CA THR A 100 20.10 -3.41 -4.50
C THR A 100 20.82 -4.03 -3.31
N PHE A 101 20.40 -3.67 -2.10
CA PHE A 101 20.82 -4.32 -0.86
C PHE A 101 19.63 -4.78 -0.03
N ILE A 102 19.88 -5.73 0.87
CA ILE A 102 18.90 -6.25 1.82
C ILE A 102 19.11 -5.57 3.17
N GLY A 103 18.08 -4.90 3.67
CA GLY A 103 18.09 -4.32 5.02
C GLY A 103 17.92 -5.40 6.10
N SER A 104 18.15 -5.03 7.36
CA SER A 104 18.06 -5.94 8.51
C SER A 104 16.70 -6.61 8.71
N SER A 105 15.64 -6.02 8.16
CA SER A 105 14.27 -6.57 8.20
C SER A 105 13.90 -7.43 6.99
N GLY A 106 14.85 -7.80 6.13
CA GLY A 106 14.61 -8.54 4.89
C GLY A 106 14.08 -7.67 3.71
N ARG A 107 13.78 -6.41 3.94
CA ARG A 107 13.35 -5.47 2.90
C ARG A 107 14.49 -5.17 1.93
N VAL A 108 14.17 -5.12 0.65
CA VAL A 108 15.14 -4.85 -0.44
C VAL A 108 15.01 -3.40 -0.90
N PHE A 109 16.13 -2.69 -0.93
CA PHE A 109 16.21 -1.29 -1.35
C PHE A 109 17.27 -1.10 -2.44
N PRO A 110 17.07 -0.17 -3.40
CA PRO A 110 18.19 0.31 -4.21
C PRO A 110 19.26 0.95 -3.31
N GLU A 111 20.55 0.82 -3.67
CA GLU A 111 21.65 1.45 -2.92
C GLU A 111 21.51 2.98 -2.81
N ALA A 112 20.96 3.62 -3.84
CA ALA A 112 20.62 5.05 -3.80
C ALA A 112 19.53 5.40 -2.78
N PHE A 113 18.84 4.41 -2.21
CA PHE A 113 17.75 4.53 -1.24
C PHE A 113 16.53 5.34 -1.72
N LYS A 114 16.53 5.83 -2.97
CA LYS A 114 15.51 6.71 -3.57
C LYS A 114 14.89 6.10 -4.82
N ALA A 115 13.63 6.41 -5.08
CA ALA A 115 12.91 5.97 -6.28
C ALA A 115 13.38 6.70 -7.56
N SER A 116 13.81 7.96 -7.45
CA SER A 116 14.03 8.81 -8.62
C SER A 116 15.19 8.39 -9.53
N PRO A 117 16.33 7.83 -9.06
CA PRO A 117 17.36 7.32 -9.96
C PRO A 117 16.87 6.13 -10.78
N LEU A 118 16.20 5.16 -10.13
CA LEU A 118 15.65 3.99 -10.79
C LEU A 118 14.59 4.38 -11.82
N LEU A 119 13.65 5.27 -11.47
CA LEU A 119 12.63 5.72 -12.40
C LEU A 119 13.23 6.43 -13.63
N ARG A 120 14.24 7.28 -13.44
CA ARG A 120 14.90 7.97 -14.57
C ARG A 120 15.60 6.98 -15.52
N ALA A 121 16.30 6.00 -14.99
CA ALA A 121 16.92 4.94 -15.77
C ALA A 121 15.87 4.14 -16.55
N TRP A 122 14.77 3.78 -15.89
CA TRP A 122 13.68 3.05 -16.49
C TRP A 122 12.96 3.82 -17.62
N LEU A 123 12.62 5.08 -17.41
CA LEU A 123 11.99 5.92 -18.44
C LEU A 123 12.93 6.15 -19.65
N ARG A 124 14.24 6.22 -19.44
CA ARG A 124 15.22 6.27 -20.51
C ARG A 124 15.19 4.99 -21.34
N LEU A 125 15.27 3.83 -20.69
CA LEU A 125 15.16 2.53 -21.35
C LEU A 125 13.90 2.43 -22.20
N LEU A 126 12.73 2.79 -21.64
CA LEU A 126 11.46 2.76 -22.36
C LEU A 126 11.46 3.68 -23.59
N SER A 127 12.04 4.88 -23.49
CA SER A 127 12.18 5.79 -24.61
C SER A 127 13.11 5.25 -25.70
N GLU A 128 14.23 4.63 -25.31
CA GLU A 128 15.16 3.95 -26.23
C GLU A 128 14.50 2.76 -26.95
N GLN A 129 13.56 2.10 -26.30
CA GLN A 129 12.75 1.02 -26.87
C GLN A 129 11.57 1.54 -27.74
N GLY A 130 11.43 2.86 -27.91
CA GLY A 130 10.40 3.46 -28.77
C GLY A 130 9.03 3.61 -28.09
N VAL A 131 8.93 3.47 -26.78
CA VAL A 131 7.67 3.72 -26.05
C VAL A 131 7.33 5.20 -26.10
N THR A 132 6.13 5.54 -26.53
CA THR A 132 5.61 6.91 -26.56
C THR A 132 4.84 7.22 -25.28
N PHE A 133 5.01 8.41 -24.71
CA PHE A 133 4.30 8.88 -23.53
C PHE A 133 3.35 10.03 -23.85
N ALA A 134 2.07 9.88 -23.47
CA ALA A 134 1.03 10.88 -23.56
C ALA A 134 0.54 11.26 -22.16
N PHE A 135 1.23 12.23 -21.52
CA PHE A 135 0.86 12.77 -20.23
C PHE A 135 -0.30 13.76 -20.33
N ARG A 136 -1.00 14.00 -19.20
CA ARG A 136 -2.21 14.84 -19.12
C ARG A 136 -3.33 14.34 -20.02
N HIS A 137 -3.39 13.04 -20.25
CA HIS A 137 -4.45 12.34 -20.97
C HIS A 137 -5.24 11.51 -19.95
N ARG A 138 -6.35 12.07 -19.47
CA ARG A 138 -7.24 11.38 -18.53
C ARG A 138 -8.19 10.48 -19.31
N TRP A 139 -8.04 9.17 -19.13
CA TRP A 139 -8.98 8.22 -19.69
C TRP A 139 -10.33 8.32 -18.99
N THR A 140 -11.43 8.31 -19.77
CA THR A 140 -12.82 8.45 -19.32
C THR A 140 -13.73 7.36 -19.88
N GLY A 141 -13.20 6.16 -20.10
CA GLY A 141 -13.94 5.03 -20.64
C GLY A 141 -13.85 4.92 -22.15
N TRP A 142 -14.90 4.43 -22.76
CA TRP A 142 -15.01 4.19 -24.21
C TRP A 142 -16.18 4.98 -24.83
N ASN A 143 -16.11 5.27 -26.13
CA ASN A 143 -17.27 5.72 -26.89
C ASN A 143 -18.16 4.55 -27.33
N ALA A 144 -19.22 4.83 -28.09
CA ALA A 144 -20.14 3.80 -28.58
C ALA A 144 -19.48 2.77 -29.54
N ASP A 145 -18.43 3.20 -30.25
CA ASP A 145 -17.69 2.38 -31.22
C ASP A 145 -16.54 1.60 -30.60
N GLY A 146 -16.36 1.68 -29.26
CA GLY A 146 -15.30 1.00 -28.52
C GLY A 146 -13.95 1.73 -28.52
N ALA A 147 -13.83 2.95 -29.07
CA ALA A 147 -12.61 3.74 -28.96
C ALA A 147 -12.44 4.30 -27.55
N LEU A 148 -11.20 4.32 -27.07
CA LEU A 148 -10.81 4.91 -25.78
C LEU A 148 -11.06 6.43 -25.82
N LYS A 149 -11.69 6.96 -24.78
CA LYS A 149 -11.94 8.39 -24.60
C LYS A 149 -10.92 8.99 -23.65
N PHE A 150 -10.36 10.11 -24.05
CA PHE A 150 -9.45 10.88 -23.20
C PHE A 150 -9.88 12.35 -23.12
N GLU A 151 -9.78 12.91 -21.93
CA GLU A 151 -9.75 14.35 -21.71
C GLU A 151 -8.28 14.80 -21.71
N THR A 152 -7.98 15.81 -22.52
CA THR A 152 -6.62 16.36 -22.67
C THR A 152 -6.64 17.88 -22.59
N PRO A 153 -5.52 18.56 -22.37
CA PRO A 153 -5.44 20.01 -22.39
C PRO A 153 -5.92 20.64 -23.71
N ASP A 154 -5.81 19.89 -24.82
CA ASP A 154 -6.20 20.34 -26.17
C ASP A 154 -7.64 19.95 -26.52
N GLY A 155 -8.40 19.41 -25.54
CA GLY A 155 -9.77 18.94 -25.72
C GLY A 155 -9.90 17.41 -25.75
N PRO A 156 -11.14 16.90 -25.97
CA PRO A 156 -11.40 15.46 -26.01
C PRO A 156 -10.67 14.77 -27.16
N ARG A 157 -10.13 13.58 -26.91
CA ARG A 157 -9.46 12.76 -27.91
C ARG A 157 -9.99 11.33 -27.90
N LEU A 158 -10.10 10.73 -29.08
CA LEU A 158 -10.45 9.33 -29.27
C LEU A 158 -9.23 8.55 -29.75
N VAL A 159 -9.04 7.34 -29.19
CA VAL A 159 -7.93 6.45 -29.55
C VAL A 159 -8.48 5.05 -29.79
N ALA A 160 -8.22 4.48 -30.97
CA ALA A 160 -8.49 3.08 -31.28
C ALA A 160 -7.18 2.29 -31.13
N ALA A 161 -7.14 1.35 -30.21
CA ALA A 161 -6.01 0.46 -29.97
C ALA A 161 -6.40 -0.98 -30.31
N LYS A 162 -5.44 -1.77 -30.84
CA LYS A 162 -5.67 -3.22 -31.06
C LYS A 162 -5.76 -3.98 -29.74
N ALA A 163 -5.00 -3.54 -28.73
CA ALA A 163 -5.08 -4.02 -27.36
C ALA A 163 -4.87 -2.89 -26.37
N THR A 164 -5.41 -3.04 -25.15
CA THR A 164 -5.33 -2.05 -24.08
C THR A 164 -4.92 -2.72 -22.79
N VAL A 165 -3.95 -2.13 -22.07
CA VAL A 165 -3.63 -2.50 -20.68
C VAL A 165 -4.12 -1.39 -19.76
N LEU A 166 -5.03 -1.70 -18.85
CA LEU A 166 -5.47 -0.81 -17.78
C LEU A 166 -4.59 -1.05 -16.55
N ALA A 167 -3.89 -0.01 -16.09
CA ALA A 167 -3.01 -0.04 -14.94
C ALA A 167 -3.23 1.22 -14.07
N LEU A 168 -4.50 1.49 -13.76
CA LEU A 168 -4.98 2.76 -13.19
C LEU A 168 -4.80 2.84 -11.65
N GLY A 169 -4.32 1.77 -11.02
CA GLY A 169 -4.12 1.70 -9.57
C GLY A 169 -5.43 1.62 -8.79
N GLY A 170 -5.36 1.75 -7.47
CA GLY A 170 -6.51 1.75 -6.57
C GLY A 170 -7.12 3.14 -6.37
N GLY A 171 -7.60 3.42 -5.13
CA GLY A 171 -8.23 4.70 -4.76
C GLY A 171 -7.41 5.55 -3.77
N SER A 172 -6.22 5.05 -3.34
CA SER A 172 -5.38 5.79 -2.40
C SER A 172 -4.52 6.84 -3.12
N TRP A 173 -4.37 8.03 -2.50
CA TRP A 173 -3.59 9.14 -3.07
C TRP A 173 -4.13 9.68 -4.40
N ALA A 174 -5.41 9.96 -4.47
CA ALA A 174 -6.08 10.51 -5.66
C ALA A 174 -5.36 11.72 -6.30
N LYS A 175 -4.75 12.59 -5.48
CA LYS A 175 -3.93 13.73 -5.94
C LYS A 175 -2.68 13.32 -6.74
N LEU A 176 -2.27 12.06 -6.66
CA LEU A 176 -1.14 11.49 -7.42
C LEU A 176 -1.59 10.69 -8.64
N GLY A 177 -2.89 10.66 -8.95
CA GLY A 177 -3.47 10.05 -10.15
C GLY A 177 -4.23 8.73 -9.93
N SER A 178 -4.23 8.18 -8.71
CA SER A 178 -4.94 6.93 -8.36
C SER A 178 -6.27 7.29 -7.66
N ASP A 179 -7.29 7.67 -8.42
CA ASP A 179 -8.55 8.25 -7.93
C ASP A 179 -9.75 7.30 -8.00
N ALA A 180 -9.55 6.04 -8.42
CA ALA A 180 -10.57 5.01 -8.57
C ALA A 180 -11.71 5.36 -9.56
N ALA A 181 -11.57 6.39 -10.38
CA ALA A 181 -12.62 6.79 -11.33
C ALA A 181 -12.98 5.69 -12.35
N TRP A 182 -12.08 4.73 -12.56
CA TRP A 182 -12.28 3.58 -13.45
C TRP A 182 -13.36 2.61 -12.96
N VAL A 183 -13.70 2.63 -11.66
CA VAL A 183 -14.68 1.70 -11.06
C VAL A 183 -16.03 1.80 -11.76
N ASP A 184 -16.57 3.01 -11.88
CA ASP A 184 -17.88 3.23 -12.48
C ASP A 184 -17.90 2.86 -13.96
N TRP A 185 -16.81 3.11 -14.70
CA TRP A 185 -16.73 2.80 -16.12
C TRP A 185 -16.67 1.30 -16.40
N LEU A 186 -15.96 0.53 -15.58
CA LEU A 186 -15.89 -0.92 -15.69
C LEU A 186 -17.17 -1.58 -15.17
N ALA A 187 -17.73 -1.10 -14.06
CA ALA A 187 -19.01 -1.57 -13.54
C ALA A 187 -20.14 -1.39 -14.57
N ALA A 188 -20.17 -0.26 -15.31
CA ALA A 188 -21.11 -0.03 -16.40
C ALA A 188 -20.93 -1.02 -17.58
N LYS A 189 -19.79 -1.69 -17.69
CA LYS A 189 -19.52 -2.79 -18.64
C LYS A 189 -19.85 -4.17 -18.07
N GLY A 190 -20.41 -4.25 -16.89
CA GLY A 190 -20.79 -5.49 -16.21
C GLY A 190 -19.61 -6.23 -15.58
N ILE A 191 -18.45 -5.58 -15.39
CA ILE A 191 -17.30 -6.15 -14.69
C ILE A 191 -17.55 -6.10 -13.18
N ALA A 192 -17.43 -7.24 -12.51
CA ALA A 192 -17.58 -7.31 -11.06
C ALA A 192 -16.36 -6.70 -10.38
N ILE A 193 -16.63 -5.80 -9.42
CA ILE A 193 -15.61 -5.07 -8.67
C ILE A 193 -15.90 -5.21 -7.19
N ALA A 194 -14.97 -5.77 -6.44
CA ALA A 194 -15.02 -5.79 -4.99
C ALA A 194 -14.89 -4.34 -4.45
N PRO A 195 -15.69 -3.94 -3.46
CA PRO A 195 -15.67 -2.59 -2.91
C PRO A 195 -14.26 -2.17 -2.49
N LEU A 196 -13.83 -0.97 -2.93
CA LEU A 196 -12.53 -0.45 -2.56
C LEU A 196 -12.52 -0.05 -1.07
N ARG A 197 -11.49 -0.52 -0.36
CA ARG A 197 -11.30 -0.28 1.08
C ARG A 197 -9.88 0.20 1.34
N PRO A 198 -9.67 1.09 2.35
CA PRO A 198 -8.33 1.52 2.70
C PRO A 198 -7.51 0.34 3.25
N ALA A 199 -6.29 0.16 2.75
CA ALA A 199 -5.34 -0.85 3.19
C ALA A 199 -4.00 -0.20 3.60
N ASN A 200 -3.26 -0.86 4.51
CA ASN A 200 -2.08 -0.24 5.12
C ASN A 200 -2.40 1.15 5.65
N VAL A 201 -3.35 1.22 6.55
CA VAL A 201 -4.03 2.44 6.99
C VAL A 201 -3.97 2.59 8.50
N GLY A 202 -4.00 3.83 8.98
CA GLY A 202 -4.19 4.14 10.40
C GLY A 202 -5.64 4.00 10.85
N PHE A 203 -5.86 4.08 12.16
CA PHE A 203 -7.19 3.93 12.78
C PHE A 203 -7.52 5.13 13.65
N ASN A 204 -8.82 5.44 13.72
CA ASN A 204 -9.35 6.48 14.57
C ASN A 204 -9.40 6.00 16.03
N VAL A 205 -9.04 6.89 16.94
CA VAL A 205 -9.13 6.70 18.39
C VAL A 205 -9.72 7.96 19.00
N ALA A 206 -10.61 7.83 19.95
CA ALA A 206 -11.23 8.96 20.66
C ALA A 206 -10.27 9.47 21.78
N TRP A 207 -9.14 10.06 21.39
CA TRP A 207 -8.21 10.66 22.34
C TRP A 207 -8.84 11.82 23.12
N SER A 208 -8.45 12.00 24.37
CA SER A 208 -8.77 13.24 25.10
C SER A 208 -8.11 14.46 24.42
N ASP A 209 -8.69 15.64 24.62
CA ASP A 209 -8.12 16.90 24.07
C ASP A 209 -6.71 17.12 24.57
N VAL A 210 -6.44 16.82 25.84
CA VAL A 210 -5.13 16.94 26.47
C VAL A 210 -4.10 16.04 25.79
N PHE A 211 -4.48 14.79 25.49
CA PHE A 211 -3.55 13.82 24.88
C PHE A 211 -3.21 14.21 23.44
N LYS A 212 -4.23 14.49 22.61
CA LYS A 212 -3.99 14.83 21.20
C LYS A 212 -3.24 16.16 21.03
N ASP A 213 -3.53 17.20 21.85
CA ASP A 213 -2.83 18.47 21.76
C ASP A 213 -1.36 18.37 22.20
N ARG A 214 -1.05 17.45 23.10
CA ARG A 214 0.30 17.26 23.62
C ARG A 214 1.16 16.30 22.80
N PHE A 215 0.58 15.28 22.19
CA PHE A 215 1.29 14.15 21.63
C PHE A 215 1.05 13.90 20.14
N GLU A 216 0.26 14.73 19.46
CA GLU A 216 0.12 14.65 17.99
C GLU A 216 1.51 14.71 17.32
N GLY A 217 1.77 13.79 16.37
CA GLY A 217 3.03 13.66 15.65
C GLY A 217 4.16 13.01 16.44
N GLN A 218 3.92 12.51 17.67
CA GLN A 218 4.96 11.84 18.45
C GLN A 218 4.97 10.33 18.20
N PRO A 219 6.16 9.73 17.97
CA PRO A 219 6.30 8.30 17.76
C PRO A 219 6.30 7.52 19.07
N LEU A 220 5.64 6.37 19.06
CA LEU A 220 5.82 5.29 20.03
C LEU A 220 6.81 4.29 19.43
N LYS A 221 8.02 4.22 20.01
CA LYS A 221 9.11 3.36 19.52
C LYS A 221 9.35 2.19 20.45
N GLY A 222 9.87 1.07 19.90
CA GLY A 222 10.23 -0.11 20.67
C GLY A 222 9.02 -0.77 21.32
N ILE A 223 7.88 -0.75 20.67
CA ILE A 223 6.62 -1.32 21.14
C ILE A 223 6.29 -2.62 20.40
N ALA A 224 5.35 -3.38 20.93
CA ALA A 224 4.68 -4.43 20.18
C ALA A 224 3.16 -4.17 20.17
N LEU A 225 2.55 -4.38 19.02
CA LEU A 225 1.09 -4.33 18.83
C LEU A 225 0.56 -5.75 18.73
N SER A 226 -0.53 -6.06 19.42
CA SER A 226 -1.15 -7.38 19.34
C SER A 226 -2.65 -7.29 19.10
N PHE A 227 -3.11 -8.17 18.20
CA PHE A 227 -4.54 -8.37 17.90
C PHE A 227 -4.78 -9.84 17.55
N GLY A 228 -5.73 -10.49 18.23
CA GLY A 228 -5.94 -11.93 18.11
C GLY A 228 -4.66 -12.71 18.44
N THR A 229 -4.22 -13.55 17.52
CA THR A 229 -2.97 -14.33 17.62
C THR A 229 -1.75 -13.63 17.05
N GLN A 230 -1.94 -12.44 16.44
CA GLN A 230 -0.86 -11.70 15.79
C GLN A 230 -0.17 -10.76 16.77
N SER A 231 1.15 -10.69 16.71
CA SER A 231 1.97 -9.71 17.45
C SER A 231 3.06 -9.16 16.54
N ILE A 232 3.12 -7.83 16.46
CA ILE A 232 4.05 -7.10 15.56
C ILE A 232 4.90 -6.15 16.39
N ARG A 233 6.22 -6.34 16.38
CA ARG A 233 7.18 -5.38 16.94
C ARG A 233 7.45 -4.26 15.95
N GLY A 234 7.56 -3.03 16.46
CA GLY A 234 7.85 -1.88 15.61
C GLY A 234 7.61 -0.55 16.30
N GLU A 235 7.12 0.38 15.50
CA GLU A 235 6.76 1.72 15.96
C GLU A 235 5.38 2.12 15.44
N ALA A 236 4.74 3.03 16.16
CA ALA A 236 3.51 3.68 15.76
C ALA A 236 3.61 5.19 15.95
N MET A 237 2.76 5.95 15.29
CA MET A 237 2.67 7.40 15.37
C MET A 237 1.31 7.81 15.93
N ILE A 238 1.30 8.65 16.94
CA ILE A 238 0.07 9.29 17.41
C ILE A 238 -0.31 10.39 16.43
N THR A 239 -1.54 10.35 15.95
CA THR A 239 -2.13 11.42 15.16
C THR A 239 -3.26 12.09 15.93
N ARG A 240 -3.69 13.25 15.47
CA ARG A 240 -4.80 13.97 16.12
C ARG A 240 -6.10 13.14 16.17
N SER A 241 -6.32 12.30 15.17
CA SER A 241 -7.53 11.46 15.06
C SER A 241 -7.33 10.01 15.50
N GLY A 242 -6.09 9.58 15.83
CA GLY A 242 -5.87 8.18 16.18
C GLY A 242 -4.41 7.75 16.14
N ILE A 243 -4.15 6.57 15.53
CA ILE A 243 -2.85 5.93 15.50
C ILE A 243 -2.53 5.37 14.11
N GLU A 244 -1.28 5.53 13.65
CA GLU A 244 -0.80 5.03 12.35
C GLU A 244 0.65 4.53 12.47
N GLY A 245 1.26 4.09 11.39
CA GLY A 245 2.67 3.68 11.33
C GLY A 245 2.86 2.19 11.04
N GLY A 246 4.12 1.79 10.84
CA GLY A 246 4.46 0.49 10.28
C GLY A 246 3.86 -0.70 11.03
N ALA A 247 3.89 -0.70 12.36
CA ALA A 247 3.32 -1.78 13.16
C ALA A 247 1.78 -1.82 13.07
N VAL A 248 1.11 -0.64 12.96
CA VAL A 248 -0.35 -0.54 12.78
C VAL A 248 -0.74 -1.03 11.37
N TYR A 249 0.03 -0.65 10.36
CA TYR A 249 -0.23 -1.07 8.98
C TYR A 249 -0.15 -2.58 8.80
N ALA A 250 0.78 -3.23 9.49
CA ALA A 250 0.92 -4.69 9.43
C ALA A 250 -0.31 -5.46 9.97
N LEU A 251 -1.08 -4.86 10.88
CA LEU A 251 -2.31 -5.42 11.43
C LEU A 251 -3.57 -4.85 10.75
N SER A 252 -3.43 -3.90 9.82
CA SER A 252 -4.54 -3.08 9.35
C SER A 252 -5.63 -3.87 8.62
N SER A 253 -5.31 -4.94 7.91
CA SER A 253 -6.31 -5.79 7.26
C SER A 253 -7.24 -6.46 8.29
N ALA A 254 -6.67 -7.16 9.28
CA ALA A 254 -7.45 -7.85 10.30
C ALA A 254 -8.27 -6.86 11.17
N LEU A 255 -7.66 -5.75 11.58
CA LEU A 255 -8.34 -4.71 12.37
C LEU A 255 -9.48 -4.04 11.59
N ARG A 256 -9.28 -3.78 10.30
CA ARG A 256 -10.28 -3.17 9.42
C ARG A 256 -11.53 -4.04 9.31
N GLU A 257 -11.37 -5.34 9.07
CA GLU A 257 -12.52 -6.25 8.94
C GLU A 257 -13.39 -6.23 10.20
N VAL A 258 -12.78 -6.26 11.39
CA VAL A 258 -13.54 -6.22 12.65
C VAL A 258 -14.17 -4.84 12.86
N VAL A 259 -13.46 -3.75 12.64
CA VAL A 259 -14.03 -2.40 12.75
C VAL A 259 -15.22 -2.19 11.80
N MET A 260 -15.14 -2.75 10.58
CA MET A 260 -16.24 -2.65 9.61
C MET A 260 -17.45 -3.49 10.00
N ALA A 261 -17.24 -4.65 10.65
CA ALA A 261 -18.32 -5.53 11.11
C ALA A 261 -18.96 -5.03 12.41
N ASP A 262 -18.15 -4.65 13.40
CA ASP A 262 -18.59 -4.43 14.79
C ASP A 262 -18.55 -2.94 15.20
N GLY A 263 -18.08 -2.05 14.31
CA GLY A 263 -17.96 -0.61 14.58
C GLY A 263 -16.76 -0.22 15.41
N GLN A 264 -16.14 -1.15 16.13
CA GLN A 264 -14.96 -0.92 16.96
C GLN A 264 -14.15 -2.19 17.19
N VAL A 265 -12.87 -2.04 17.56
CA VAL A 265 -11.97 -3.13 17.93
C VAL A 265 -10.96 -2.67 18.96
N VAL A 266 -10.52 -3.56 19.84
CA VAL A 266 -9.45 -3.26 20.81
C VAL A 266 -8.11 -3.76 20.27
N LEU A 267 -7.17 -2.83 20.15
CA LEU A 267 -5.76 -3.09 19.87
C LEU A 267 -4.98 -3.02 21.19
N HIS A 268 -4.09 -3.98 21.44
CA HIS A 268 -3.22 -3.96 22.63
C HIS A 268 -1.81 -3.51 22.26
N ILE A 269 -1.23 -2.65 23.09
CA ILE A 269 0.12 -2.10 22.90
C ILE A 269 1.00 -2.45 24.09
N ALA A 270 2.00 -3.30 23.88
CA ALA A 270 3.07 -3.52 24.87
C ALA A 270 4.10 -2.39 24.74
N LEU A 271 4.22 -1.56 25.76
CA LEU A 271 5.17 -0.44 25.79
C LEU A 271 6.61 -0.88 26.10
N ARG A 272 6.77 -2.05 26.67
CA ARG A 272 8.07 -2.68 26.98
C ARG A 272 8.01 -4.17 26.65
N PRO A 273 7.95 -4.52 25.34
CA PRO A 273 7.72 -5.90 24.90
C PRO A 273 8.85 -6.89 25.24
N ASP A 274 9.97 -6.39 25.72
CA ASP A 274 11.11 -7.20 26.17
C ASP A 274 11.03 -7.62 27.65
N LEU A 275 10.01 -7.12 28.38
CA LEU A 275 9.78 -7.42 29.79
C LEU A 275 8.40 -8.06 29.97
N SER A 276 8.34 -9.08 30.81
CA SER A 276 7.06 -9.66 31.25
C SER A 276 6.32 -8.73 32.22
N ALA A 277 5.02 -8.96 32.42
CA ALA A 277 4.23 -8.20 33.39
C ALA A 277 4.82 -8.29 34.82
N ASP A 278 5.31 -9.47 35.21
CA ASP A 278 5.92 -9.69 36.54
C ASP A 278 7.25 -8.95 36.70
N GLU A 279 8.10 -8.91 35.67
CA GLU A 279 9.34 -8.13 35.68
C GLU A 279 9.06 -6.63 35.74
N LEU A 280 8.01 -6.17 35.04
CA LEU A 280 7.55 -4.78 35.12
C LEU A 280 7.02 -4.46 36.53
N ALA A 281 6.20 -5.33 37.12
CA ALA A 281 5.68 -5.19 38.48
C ALA A 281 6.82 -5.12 39.51
N SER A 282 7.83 -6.00 39.40
CA SER A 282 9.00 -6.02 40.27
C SER A 282 9.78 -4.71 40.22
N LYS A 283 9.98 -4.13 39.01
CA LYS A 283 10.64 -2.83 38.83
C LYS A 283 9.82 -1.65 39.40
N LEU A 284 8.49 -1.80 39.46
CA LEU A 284 7.56 -0.79 39.97
C LEU A 284 7.28 -0.91 41.46
N ALA A 285 7.65 -2.02 42.09
CA ALA A 285 7.50 -2.22 43.54
C ALA A 285 8.47 -1.36 44.41
N VAL A 286 9.46 -0.72 43.75
CA VAL A 286 10.41 0.16 44.43
C VAL A 286 9.69 1.45 44.89
N PRO A 287 9.92 1.92 46.15
CA PRO A 287 9.28 3.14 46.64
C PRO A 287 9.55 4.36 45.74
N ARG A 288 8.48 5.03 45.31
CA ARG A 288 8.54 6.22 44.44
C ARG A 288 9.23 7.42 45.10
N GLY A 289 9.18 7.52 46.45
CA GLY A 289 9.66 8.67 47.19
C GLY A 289 8.90 9.96 46.81
N LYS A 290 9.63 11.06 46.72
CA LYS A 290 9.08 12.40 46.35
C LYS A 290 8.98 12.62 44.84
N GLN A 291 9.22 11.62 44.02
CA GLN A 291 9.19 11.78 42.57
C GLN A 291 7.74 11.91 42.05
N SER A 292 7.52 12.70 40.98
CA SER A 292 6.26 12.65 40.22
C SER A 292 6.12 11.27 39.59
N PHE A 293 4.87 10.84 39.39
CA PHE A 293 4.59 9.52 38.80
C PHE A 293 5.21 9.32 37.41
N SER A 294 5.14 10.33 36.56
CA SER A 294 5.79 10.29 35.25
C SER A 294 7.30 10.18 35.31
N ASN A 295 7.96 10.87 36.27
CA ASN A 295 9.41 10.74 36.49
C ASN A 295 9.80 9.36 37.03
N PHE A 296 8.96 8.77 37.88
CA PHE A 296 9.13 7.42 38.37
C PHE A 296 9.08 6.41 37.22
N LEU A 297 8.03 6.42 36.38
CA LEU A 297 7.91 5.52 35.22
C LEU A 297 9.08 5.69 34.24
N ARG A 298 9.48 6.93 33.98
CA ARG A 298 10.62 7.21 33.11
C ARG A 298 11.92 6.62 33.63
N LYS A 299 12.19 6.70 34.94
CA LYS A 299 13.42 6.18 35.55
C LYS A 299 13.39 4.66 35.70
N ALA A 300 12.27 4.09 36.14
CA ALA A 300 12.15 2.66 36.38
C ALA A 300 12.10 1.84 35.09
N LEU A 301 11.41 2.36 34.06
CA LEU A 301 11.07 1.61 32.87
C LEU A 301 11.49 2.29 31.55
N HIS A 302 12.14 3.44 31.61
CA HIS A 302 12.51 4.25 30.42
C HIS A 302 11.33 4.59 29.51
N LEU A 303 10.11 4.76 30.08
CA LEU A 303 8.95 5.16 29.30
C LEU A 303 9.07 6.60 28.81
N SER A 304 8.75 6.82 27.55
CA SER A 304 8.66 8.16 26.97
C SER A 304 7.44 8.94 27.51
N PRO A 305 7.42 10.27 27.40
CA PRO A 305 6.24 11.06 27.80
C PRO A 305 4.96 10.62 27.07
N VAL A 306 5.03 10.30 25.79
CA VAL A 306 3.86 9.84 25.02
C VAL A 306 3.38 8.45 25.47
N ALA A 307 4.30 7.53 25.83
CA ALA A 307 3.94 6.23 26.40
C ALA A 307 3.25 6.37 27.77
N THR A 308 3.74 7.27 28.62
CA THR A 308 3.09 7.58 29.89
C THR A 308 1.71 8.23 29.69
N GLY A 309 1.58 9.11 28.70
CA GLY A 309 0.30 9.69 28.30
C GLY A 309 -0.71 8.63 27.83
N LEU A 310 -0.25 7.66 27.05
CA LEU A 310 -1.08 6.55 26.55
C LEU A 310 -1.62 5.68 27.71
N LEU A 311 -0.78 5.40 28.71
CA LEU A 311 -1.24 4.73 29.95
C LEU A 311 -2.31 5.54 30.68
N GLN A 312 -2.17 6.86 30.73
CA GLN A 312 -3.15 7.74 31.32
C GLN A 312 -4.49 7.71 30.57
N GLU A 313 -4.47 7.74 29.22
CA GLU A 313 -5.67 7.59 28.40
C GLU A 313 -6.38 6.26 28.67
N ALA A 314 -5.62 5.14 28.70
CA ALA A 314 -6.18 3.82 28.98
C ALA A 314 -6.77 3.72 30.39
N ALA A 315 -6.15 4.31 31.39
CA ALA A 315 -6.68 4.34 32.77
C ALA A 315 -7.96 5.19 32.86
N ILE A 316 -7.99 6.36 32.20
CA ILE A 316 -9.18 7.24 32.15
C ILE A 316 -10.34 6.50 31.46
N ALA A 317 -10.09 5.83 30.34
CA ALA A 317 -11.11 5.05 29.62
C ALA A 317 -11.73 3.93 30.50
N GLN A 318 -10.99 3.43 31.47
CA GLN A 318 -11.44 2.43 32.45
C GLN A 318 -12.01 3.06 33.75
N GLY A 319 -12.12 4.38 33.85
CA GLY A 319 -12.56 5.09 35.05
C GLY A 319 -11.57 4.99 36.22
N ARG A 320 -10.28 4.75 35.95
CA ARG A 320 -9.24 4.49 36.94
C ARG A 320 -8.21 5.63 37.03
N GLN A 321 -7.58 5.77 38.18
CA GLN A 321 -6.45 6.67 38.36
C GLN A 321 -5.14 5.89 38.20
N LEU A 322 -4.37 6.20 37.15
CA LEU A 322 -3.12 5.50 36.83
C LEU A 322 -2.12 5.43 38.01
N ALA A 323 -1.98 6.52 38.77
CA ALA A 323 -1.04 6.60 39.90
C ALA A 323 -1.50 5.83 41.16
N ALA A 324 -2.74 5.36 41.17
CA ALA A 324 -3.30 4.55 42.25
C ALA A 324 -3.26 3.04 41.97
N LEU A 325 -2.85 2.64 40.74
CA LEU A 325 -2.73 1.23 40.41
C LEU A 325 -1.58 0.57 41.17
N PRO A 326 -1.80 -0.64 41.74
CA PRO A 326 -0.73 -1.41 42.34
C PRO A 326 0.28 -1.88 41.26
N PRO A 327 1.53 -2.21 41.66
CA PRO A 327 2.61 -2.53 40.71
C PRO A 327 2.29 -3.67 39.73
N ASP A 328 1.57 -4.71 40.18
CA ASP A 328 1.16 -5.86 39.38
C ASP A 328 0.16 -5.45 38.28
N GLU A 329 -0.88 -4.72 38.65
CA GLU A 329 -1.86 -4.20 37.66
C GLU A 329 -1.23 -3.21 36.70
N LEU A 330 -0.32 -2.37 37.17
CA LEU A 330 0.40 -1.44 36.33
C LEU A 330 1.37 -2.16 35.36
N GLY A 331 2.01 -3.25 35.82
CA GLY A 331 2.83 -4.11 34.96
C GLY A 331 2.02 -4.75 33.85
N VAL A 332 0.83 -5.30 34.17
CA VAL A 332 -0.09 -5.83 33.17
C VAL A 332 -0.54 -4.75 32.18
N LEU A 333 -0.93 -3.57 32.66
CA LEU A 333 -1.35 -2.46 31.81
C LEU A 333 -0.24 -2.00 30.86
N ILE A 334 0.99 -1.90 31.32
CA ILE A 334 2.15 -1.50 30.49
C ILE A 334 2.45 -2.55 29.42
N ASN A 335 2.25 -3.82 29.74
CA ASN A 335 2.49 -4.93 28.81
C ASN A 335 1.35 -5.12 27.79
N ALA A 336 0.16 -4.57 28.04
CA ALA A 336 -0.98 -4.66 27.13
C ALA A 336 -1.93 -3.46 27.29
N VAL A 337 -1.48 -2.27 26.86
CA VAL A 337 -2.32 -1.06 26.89
C VAL A 337 -3.48 -1.22 25.89
N PRO A 338 -4.75 -1.29 26.34
CA PRO A 338 -5.88 -1.41 25.43
C PRO A 338 -6.21 -0.06 24.78
N ILE A 339 -6.34 -0.06 23.46
CA ILE A 339 -6.76 1.11 22.67
C ILE A 339 -7.97 0.71 21.83
N THR A 340 -9.08 1.41 22.01
CA THR A 340 -10.29 1.20 21.21
C THR A 340 -10.19 1.97 19.90
N LEU A 341 -10.15 1.24 18.79
CA LEU A 341 -10.18 1.76 17.43
C LEU A 341 -11.64 1.83 16.97
N THR A 342 -12.09 2.98 16.44
CA THR A 342 -13.51 3.23 16.11
C THR A 342 -13.75 3.40 14.59
N GLY A 343 -12.76 3.23 13.77
CA GLY A 343 -12.83 3.34 12.32
C GLY A 343 -11.45 3.41 11.69
N THR A 344 -11.37 3.22 10.39
CA THR A 344 -10.14 3.45 9.61
C THR A 344 -9.96 4.94 9.32
N ALA A 345 -8.73 5.38 9.12
CA ALA A 345 -8.49 6.66 8.48
C ALA A 345 -9.03 6.65 7.03
N PRO A 346 -9.35 7.81 6.44
CA PRO A 346 -9.91 7.89 5.09
C PRO A 346 -8.97 7.29 4.02
N MET A 347 -9.53 6.79 2.90
CA MET A 347 -8.80 6.25 1.75
C MET A 347 -7.67 7.17 1.28
N ALA A 348 -7.87 8.48 1.31
CA ALA A 348 -6.86 9.48 0.94
C ALA A 348 -5.59 9.46 1.82
N ARG A 349 -5.64 8.83 2.98
CA ARG A 349 -4.51 8.64 3.92
C ARG A 349 -3.98 7.21 3.93
N ALA A 350 -4.63 6.29 3.26
CA ALA A 350 -4.18 4.91 3.13
C ALA A 350 -2.94 4.82 2.23
N ILE A 351 -2.02 3.91 2.51
CA ILE A 351 -0.87 3.65 1.65
C ILE A 351 -1.30 2.92 0.39
N SER A 352 -2.27 2.00 0.51
CA SER A 352 -2.77 1.17 -0.56
C SER A 352 -4.28 0.96 -0.46
N THR A 353 -4.81 0.24 -1.44
CA THR A 353 -6.23 -0.07 -1.58
C THR A 353 -6.41 -1.58 -1.59
N ALA A 354 -7.40 -2.08 -0.85
CA ALA A 354 -7.94 -3.44 -0.98
C ALA A 354 -9.24 -3.37 -1.78
N GLY A 355 -9.66 -4.49 -2.36
CA GLY A 355 -10.75 -4.52 -3.34
C GLY A 355 -10.25 -4.20 -4.74
N GLY A 356 -11.13 -4.26 -5.73
CA GLY A 356 -10.81 -4.05 -7.13
C GLY A 356 -11.51 -5.05 -8.04
N ILE A 357 -11.05 -5.17 -9.28
CA ILE A 357 -11.59 -6.14 -10.25
C ILE A 357 -11.37 -7.54 -9.70
N VAL A 358 -12.47 -8.29 -9.51
CA VAL A 358 -12.37 -9.67 -8.99
C VAL A 358 -11.65 -10.56 -10.00
N PHE A 359 -10.81 -11.45 -9.52
CA PHE A 359 -10.00 -12.31 -10.41
C PHE A 359 -10.83 -13.23 -11.32
N ASP A 360 -12.08 -13.49 -10.99
CA ASP A 360 -12.97 -14.27 -11.84
C ASP A 360 -13.40 -13.54 -13.14
N GLU A 361 -13.23 -12.23 -13.21
CA GLU A 361 -13.47 -11.43 -14.41
C GLU A 361 -12.31 -11.48 -15.43
N ILE A 362 -11.15 -12.00 -15.03
CA ILE A 362 -9.98 -12.12 -15.91
C ILE A 362 -9.63 -13.58 -16.20
N ASP A 363 -8.97 -13.79 -17.33
CA ASP A 363 -8.35 -15.07 -17.67
C ASP A 363 -6.90 -15.14 -17.15
N ASP A 364 -6.22 -16.26 -17.44
CA ASP A 364 -4.83 -16.49 -17.02
C ASP A 364 -3.82 -15.54 -17.70
N ALA A 365 -4.23 -14.86 -18.79
CA ALA A 365 -3.45 -13.84 -19.46
C ALA A 365 -3.71 -12.42 -18.93
N PHE A 366 -4.49 -12.28 -17.86
CA PHE A 366 -4.93 -11.00 -17.28
C PHE A 366 -5.84 -10.18 -18.22
N MET A 367 -6.47 -10.81 -19.21
CA MET A 367 -7.47 -10.22 -20.10
C MET A 367 -8.87 -10.26 -19.44
N LEU A 368 -9.63 -9.18 -19.55
CA LEU A 368 -11.02 -9.15 -19.12
C LEU A 368 -11.88 -10.05 -20.03
N LYS A 369 -12.51 -11.07 -19.45
CA LYS A 369 -13.34 -12.05 -20.17
C LYS A 369 -14.50 -11.41 -20.97
N ARG A 370 -15.06 -10.31 -20.41
CA ARG A 370 -16.17 -9.56 -21.02
C ARG A 370 -15.72 -8.49 -22.01
N LEU A 371 -14.43 -8.15 -22.05
CA LEU A 371 -13.85 -7.11 -22.91
C LEU A 371 -12.59 -7.65 -23.59
N PRO A 372 -12.71 -8.50 -24.62
CA PRO A 372 -11.56 -9.04 -25.35
C PRO A 372 -10.63 -7.93 -25.85
N GLY A 373 -9.32 -8.14 -25.69
CA GLY A 373 -8.29 -7.15 -26.01
C GLY A 373 -8.05 -6.11 -24.92
N VAL A 374 -8.76 -6.15 -23.77
CA VAL A 374 -8.51 -5.30 -22.60
C VAL A 374 -7.92 -6.14 -21.48
N PHE A 375 -6.72 -5.78 -21.05
CA PHE A 375 -5.95 -6.43 -20.00
C PHE A 375 -5.87 -5.53 -18.77
N VAL A 376 -5.68 -6.11 -17.60
CA VAL A 376 -5.64 -5.36 -16.33
C VAL A 376 -4.44 -5.77 -15.48
N ALA A 377 -3.83 -4.80 -14.77
CA ALA A 377 -2.66 -5.06 -13.95
C ALA A 377 -2.56 -4.13 -12.74
N GLY A 378 -1.86 -4.56 -11.73
CA GLY A 378 -1.52 -3.75 -10.55
C GLY A 378 -2.63 -3.70 -9.52
N GLU A 379 -2.65 -2.59 -8.78
CA GLU A 379 -3.52 -2.37 -7.62
C GLU A 379 -5.01 -2.20 -7.97
N MET A 380 -5.38 -2.18 -9.25
CA MET A 380 -6.80 -2.20 -9.64
C MET A 380 -7.44 -3.59 -9.60
N LEU A 381 -6.66 -4.66 -9.42
CA LEU A 381 -7.13 -6.02 -9.17
C LEU A 381 -7.48 -6.19 -7.68
N ASP A 382 -8.38 -7.13 -7.38
CA ASP A 382 -8.83 -7.42 -6.01
C ASP A 382 -7.78 -8.20 -5.22
N TRP A 383 -6.79 -7.49 -4.71
CA TRP A 383 -5.78 -8.02 -3.79
C TRP A 383 -5.25 -6.94 -2.84
N GLU A 384 -4.71 -7.36 -1.72
CA GLU A 384 -3.96 -6.52 -0.81
C GLU A 384 -2.73 -7.25 -0.28
N ALA A 385 -1.77 -6.51 0.25
CA ALA A 385 -0.60 -7.05 0.93
C ALA A 385 -0.11 -6.04 1.99
N PRO A 386 0.62 -6.49 3.02
CA PRO A 386 1.24 -5.58 3.97
C PRO A 386 2.31 -4.70 3.30
N THR A 387 2.74 -3.64 4.01
CA THR A 387 3.95 -2.92 3.61
C THR A 387 5.17 -3.82 3.76
N GLY A 388 6.17 -3.65 2.90
CA GLY A 388 7.37 -4.49 2.94
C GLY A 388 7.94 -4.86 1.57
N GLY A 389 7.46 -4.20 0.51
CA GLY A 389 7.86 -4.47 -0.89
C GLY A 389 6.88 -5.33 -1.67
N TYR A 390 5.93 -5.97 -0.99
CA TYR A 390 4.93 -6.87 -1.60
C TYR A 390 4.03 -6.16 -2.61
N LEU A 391 3.57 -4.95 -2.29
CA LEU A 391 2.71 -4.14 -3.16
C LEU A 391 3.38 -3.79 -4.50
N LEU A 392 4.65 -3.41 -4.47
CA LEU A 392 5.42 -3.13 -5.67
C LEU A 392 5.69 -4.42 -6.45
N GLN A 393 6.12 -5.49 -5.78
CA GLN A 393 6.36 -6.78 -6.41
C GLN A 393 5.15 -7.26 -7.21
N ALA A 394 3.97 -7.31 -6.61
CA ALA A 394 2.75 -7.75 -7.32
C ALA A 394 2.37 -6.79 -8.45
N SER A 395 2.57 -5.47 -8.27
CA SER A 395 2.33 -4.50 -9.34
C SER A 395 3.26 -4.72 -10.54
N PHE A 396 4.54 -4.99 -10.31
CA PHE A 396 5.49 -5.34 -11.37
C PHE A 396 5.12 -6.68 -12.03
N ALA A 397 4.91 -7.71 -11.24
CA ALA A 397 4.63 -9.06 -11.72
C ALA A 397 3.35 -9.14 -12.56
N THR A 398 2.26 -8.52 -12.11
CA THR A 398 1.01 -8.45 -12.87
C THR A 398 1.15 -7.60 -14.14
N GLY A 399 2.00 -6.57 -14.12
CA GLY A 399 2.38 -5.80 -15.31
C GLY A 399 3.10 -6.66 -16.35
N VAL A 400 4.06 -7.50 -15.92
CA VAL A 400 4.73 -8.48 -16.78
C VAL A 400 3.71 -9.45 -17.39
N ALA A 401 2.84 -10.04 -16.56
CA ALA A 401 1.85 -11.01 -16.99
C ALA A 401 0.87 -10.41 -18.02
N ALA A 402 0.34 -9.22 -17.76
CA ALA A 402 -0.53 -8.52 -18.69
C ALA A 402 0.18 -8.17 -20.01
N GLY A 403 1.43 -7.72 -19.96
CA GLY A 403 2.24 -7.44 -21.16
C GLY A 403 2.46 -8.70 -22.02
N GLN A 404 2.79 -9.82 -21.38
CA GLN A 404 2.91 -11.13 -22.07
C GLN A 404 1.58 -11.60 -22.66
N GLY A 405 0.47 -11.40 -21.92
CA GLY A 405 -0.87 -11.69 -22.37
C GLY A 405 -1.23 -10.92 -23.65
N VAL A 406 -0.93 -9.63 -23.70
CA VAL A 406 -1.13 -8.79 -24.90
C VAL A 406 -0.31 -9.28 -26.08
N LEU A 407 0.98 -9.61 -25.87
CA LEU A 407 1.83 -10.13 -26.96
C LEU A 407 1.26 -11.41 -27.56
N LYS A 408 0.80 -12.32 -26.70
CA LYS A 408 0.15 -13.56 -27.13
C LYS A 408 -1.14 -13.27 -27.91
N TYR A 409 -1.97 -12.33 -27.44
CA TYR A 409 -3.22 -11.93 -28.09
C TYR A 409 -2.99 -11.31 -29.49
N LEU A 410 -1.93 -10.50 -29.64
CA LEU A 410 -1.61 -9.86 -30.91
C LEU A 410 -0.92 -10.80 -31.91
N GLY A 411 -0.27 -11.85 -31.45
CA GLY A 411 0.38 -12.88 -32.27
C GLY A 411 -0.56 -14.02 -32.68
N SER A 412 -1.76 -14.07 -32.10
CA SER A 412 -2.83 -14.99 -32.48
C SER A 412 -3.76 -14.32 -33.48
#